data_28647d17c112ddd2cdeecba9be57f39b
#
_entry.id   28647d17c112ddd2cdeecba9be57f39b
#
_cell.length_a   1.000
_cell.length_b   1.000
_cell.length_c   1.000
_cell.angle_alpha   90.00
_cell.angle_beta   90.00
_cell.angle_gamma   90.00
#
_symmetry.space_group_name_H-M   'P 1'
#
loop_
_entity.id
_entity.type
_entity.pdbx_description
1 polymer ?
#
loop_
_entity_poly.entity_id
_entity_poly.type
_entity_poly.pdbx_seq_one_letter_code
_entity_poly.pdbx_strand_id
1 'polypeptide(L)'
;MNTYLMLTTRTDQFNQEHAAGHYEFLDRLQAEKRLKMFGPFSDATGGAYVIKAGSLEEAREIGQADPLVSSGSSELAIKEWNLK
;
A
#
# COMPACT_ATOMS: atom_id res chain seq x y z
N MET A 1 0.24 -17.65 5.24
CA MET A 1 0.21 -16.17 5.28
C MET A 1 -1.20 -15.66 5.09
N ASN A 2 -1.47 -14.54 5.70
CA ASN A 2 -2.78 -13.88 5.59
C ASN A 2 -2.76 -12.87 4.45
N THR A 3 -3.95 -12.46 4.00
CA THR A 3 -4.12 -11.46 2.96
C THR A 3 -4.59 -10.15 3.58
N TYR A 4 -3.99 -9.05 3.16
CA TYR A 4 -4.31 -7.72 3.71
C TYR A 4 -4.61 -6.75 2.57
N LEU A 5 -5.67 -5.97 2.76
CA LEU A 5 -6.03 -4.88 1.88
C LEU A 5 -5.39 -3.61 2.43
N MET A 6 -4.55 -2.99 1.61
CA MET A 6 -3.83 -1.77 1.97
C MET A 6 -4.49 -0.62 1.23
N LEU A 7 -5.17 0.26 1.96
CA LEU A 7 -5.87 1.41 1.38
C LEU A 7 -5.06 2.67 1.64
N THR A 8 -4.75 3.41 0.59
CA THR A 8 -4.08 4.69 0.71
C THR A 8 -5.03 5.80 0.29
N THR A 9 -5.14 6.82 1.12
CA THR A 9 -5.97 7.98 0.84
C THR A 9 -5.09 9.22 0.82
N ARG A 10 -5.16 10.01 -0.24
CA ARG A 10 -4.37 11.23 -0.37
C ARG A 10 -4.74 12.22 0.73
N THR A 11 -3.72 12.85 1.30
CA THR A 11 -3.88 13.90 2.30
C THR A 11 -3.69 15.26 1.66
N ASP A 12 -3.86 16.33 2.45
CA ASP A 12 -3.56 17.70 2.02
C ASP A 12 -2.06 17.87 1.72
N GLN A 13 -1.22 16.93 2.19
CA GLN A 13 0.22 16.95 1.98
C GLN A 13 0.64 16.11 0.76
N PHE A 14 -0.31 15.65 -0.05
CA PHE A 14 0.01 14.80 -1.19
C PHE A 14 0.98 15.50 -2.14
N ASN A 15 2.05 14.77 -2.51
CA ASN A 15 3.04 15.26 -3.44
C ASN A 15 3.35 14.19 -4.48
N GLN A 16 3.12 14.52 -5.74
CA GLN A 16 3.30 13.61 -6.87
C GLN A 16 4.74 13.09 -6.99
N GLU A 17 5.72 13.79 -6.46
CA GLU A 17 7.12 13.35 -6.55
C GLU A 17 7.39 12.03 -5.81
N HIS A 18 6.50 11.63 -4.89
CA HIS A 18 6.65 10.36 -4.17
C HIS A 18 6.08 9.17 -4.95
N ALA A 19 5.44 9.41 -6.11
CA ALA A 19 4.84 8.34 -6.89
C ALA A 19 5.87 7.35 -7.41
N ALA A 20 7.03 7.82 -7.86
CA ALA A 20 8.09 6.94 -8.37
C ALA A 20 8.57 5.99 -7.28
N GLY A 21 8.81 6.50 -6.06
CA GLY A 21 9.20 5.66 -4.93
C GLY A 21 8.14 4.66 -4.53
N HIS A 22 6.87 5.06 -4.63
CA HIS A 22 5.75 4.16 -4.37
C HIS A 22 5.75 2.98 -5.35
N TYR A 23 5.95 3.23 -6.65
CA TYR A 23 5.99 2.16 -7.65
C TYR A 23 7.21 1.27 -7.48
N GLU A 24 8.36 1.80 -7.09
CA GLU A 24 9.53 0.99 -6.75
C GLU A 24 9.24 0.09 -5.55
N PHE A 25 8.54 0.62 -4.55
CA PHE A 25 8.11 -0.15 -3.38
C PHE A 25 7.21 -1.32 -3.80
N LEU A 26 6.23 -1.07 -4.68
CA LEU A 26 5.36 -2.13 -5.19
C LEU A 26 6.13 -3.17 -6.00
N ASP A 27 7.10 -2.75 -6.81
CA ASP A 27 7.95 -3.66 -7.59
C ASP A 27 8.72 -4.60 -6.69
N ARG A 28 9.24 -4.11 -5.56
CA ARG A 28 9.93 -4.96 -4.60
C ARG A 28 9.00 -5.99 -3.96
N LEU A 29 7.79 -5.59 -3.61
CA LEU A 29 6.80 -6.51 -3.07
C LEU A 29 6.44 -7.59 -4.09
N GLN A 30 6.34 -7.21 -5.36
CA GLN A 30 6.05 -8.16 -6.42
C GLN A 30 7.20 -9.15 -6.62
N ALA A 31 8.43 -8.67 -6.56
CA ALA A 31 9.61 -9.53 -6.65
C ALA A 31 9.69 -10.53 -5.50
N GLU A 32 9.18 -10.15 -4.32
CA GLU A 32 9.10 -11.03 -3.15
C GLU A 32 7.87 -11.94 -3.17
N LYS A 33 7.05 -11.83 -4.22
CA LYS A 33 5.80 -12.59 -4.38
C LYS A 33 4.78 -12.30 -3.29
N ARG A 34 4.82 -11.10 -2.75
CA ARG A 34 3.88 -10.66 -1.70
C ARG A 34 2.73 -9.85 -2.25
N LEU A 35 2.86 -9.25 -3.45
CA LEU A 35 1.86 -8.38 -4.04
C LEU A 35 0.93 -9.17 -4.95
N LYS A 36 -0.38 -9.06 -4.72
CA LYS A 36 -1.39 -9.75 -5.53
C LYS A 36 -1.99 -8.85 -6.61
N MET A 37 -2.34 -7.63 -6.24
CA MET A 37 -2.95 -6.68 -7.16
C MET A 37 -2.80 -5.28 -6.59
N PHE A 38 -2.85 -4.28 -7.45
CA PHE A 38 -2.74 -2.89 -7.04
C PHE A 38 -3.27 -1.96 -8.12
N GLY A 39 -3.59 -0.76 -7.73
CA GLY A 39 -3.97 0.28 -8.68
C GLY A 39 -4.51 1.53 -8.00
N PRO A 40 -4.52 2.66 -8.71
CA PRO A 40 -5.13 3.88 -8.22
C PRO A 40 -6.65 3.82 -8.40
N PHE A 41 -7.36 4.60 -7.59
CA PHE A 41 -8.80 4.77 -7.77
C PHE A 41 -9.08 5.78 -8.87
N SER A 42 -10.15 5.55 -9.63
CA SER A 42 -10.51 6.41 -10.78
C SER A 42 -10.77 7.85 -10.38
N ASP A 43 -11.22 8.08 -9.15
CA ASP A 43 -11.54 9.42 -8.66
C ASP A 43 -10.32 10.18 -8.12
N ALA A 44 -9.14 9.59 -8.22
CA ALA A 44 -7.87 10.17 -7.79
C ALA A 44 -7.78 10.47 -6.29
N THR A 45 -8.60 9.81 -5.46
CA THR A 45 -8.56 9.99 -4.00
C THR A 45 -7.47 9.17 -3.31
N GLY A 46 -6.87 8.23 -4.03
CA GLY A 46 -5.87 7.33 -3.51
C GLY A 46 -5.83 6.06 -4.32
N GLY A 47 -5.49 4.96 -3.68
CA GLY A 47 -5.44 3.66 -4.34
C GLY A 47 -5.46 2.53 -3.33
N ALA A 48 -5.27 1.32 -3.82
CA ALA A 48 -5.21 0.15 -2.97
C ALA A 48 -4.22 -0.85 -3.52
N TYR A 49 -3.70 -1.68 -2.64
CA TYR A 49 -2.94 -2.86 -3.04
C TYR A 49 -3.20 -3.98 -2.04
N VAL A 50 -3.04 -5.20 -2.50
CA VAL A 50 -3.32 -6.40 -1.71
C VAL A 50 -2.02 -7.18 -1.54
N ILE A 51 -1.67 -7.49 -0.30
CA ILE A 51 -0.41 -8.17 0.01
C ILE A 51 -0.63 -9.41 0.85
N LYS A 52 0.38 -10.26 0.86
CA LYS A 52 0.50 -11.38 1.77
C LYS A 52 1.48 -11.01 2.88
N ALA A 53 1.10 -11.26 4.13
CA ALA A 53 1.95 -11.03 5.28
C ALA A 53 1.61 -12.05 6.38
N GLY A 54 2.52 -12.24 7.31
CA GLY A 54 2.35 -13.22 8.38
C GLY A 54 1.43 -12.74 9.50
N SER A 55 1.27 -11.42 9.63
CA SER A 55 0.46 -10.83 10.70
C SER A 55 0.06 -9.41 10.32
N LEU A 56 -0.93 -8.85 11.04
CA LEU A 56 -1.31 -7.45 10.87
C LEU A 56 -0.13 -6.52 11.16
N GLU A 57 0.66 -6.85 12.16
CA GLU A 57 1.82 -6.06 12.53
C GLU A 57 2.85 -6.01 11.39
N GLU A 58 3.12 -7.15 10.75
CA GLU A 58 4.00 -7.20 9.60
C GLU A 58 3.43 -6.40 8.44
N ALA A 59 2.12 -6.52 8.18
CA ALA A 59 1.46 -5.75 7.13
C ALA A 59 1.61 -4.25 7.37
N ARG A 60 1.50 -3.81 8.63
CA ARG A 60 1.66 -2.40 8.99
C ARG A 60 3.10 -1.93 8.73
N GLU A 61 4.09 -2.73 9.10
CA GLU A 61 5.49 -2.40 8.84
C GLU A 61 5.75 -2.26 7.34
N ILE A 62 5.20 -3.19 6.54
CA ILE A 62 5.33 -3.14 5.09
C ILE A 62 4.71 -1.85 4.55
N GLY A 63 3.48 -1.56 4.94
CA GLY A 63 2.77 -0.39 4.42
C GLY A 63 3.42 0.93 4.79
N GLN A 64 3.99 1.02 5.98
CA GLN A 64 4.64 2.25 6.44
C GLN A 64 5.98 2.51 5.73
N ALA A 65 6.53 1.51 5.06
CA ALA A 65 7.74 1.69 4.25
C ALA A 65 7.44 2.30 2.88
N ASP A 66 6.16 2.40 2.49
CA ASP A 66 5.75 3.05 1.25
C ASP A 66 6.05 4.55 1.33
N PRO A 67 6.81 5.13 0.40
CA PRO A 67 7.12 6.57 0.42
C PRO A 67 5.89 7.47 0.42
N LEU A 68 4.77 7.05 -0.18
CA LEU A 68 3.54 7.83 -0.10
C LEU A 68 3.03 7.94 1.32
N VAL A 69 3.23 6.90 2.11
CA VAL A 69 2.78 6.86 3.52
C VAL A 69 3.81 7.53 4.42
N SER A 70 5.09 7.16 4.29
CA SER A 70 6.14 7.68 5.17
C SER A 70 6.35 9.18 5.01
N SER A 71 6.04 9.74 3.84
CA SER A 71 6.16 11.18 3.60
C SER A 71 4.96 11.98 4.08
N GLY A 72 3.88 11.31 4.49
CA GLY A 72 2.63 11.98 4.84
C GLY A 72 1.74 12.33 3.65
N SER A 73 2.15 11.96 2.42
CA SER A 73 1.34 12.20 1.22
C SER A 73 0.03 11.45 1.23
N SER A 74 0.00 10.28 1.88
CA SER A 74 -1.20 9.46 1.98
C SER A 74 -1.32 8.89 3.38
N GLU A 75 -2.56 8.65 3.80
CA GLU A 75 -2.86 7.90 5.00
C GLU A 75 -3.07 6.45 4.62
N LEU A 76 -2.68 5.54 5.52
CA LEU A 76 -2.78 4.11 5.31
C LEU A 76 -3.85 3.50 6.22
N ALA A 77 -4.77 2.74 5.63
CA ALA A 77 -5.69 1.89 6.39
C ALA A 77 -5.45 0.45 5.94
N ILE A 78 -5.44 -0.47 6.89
CA ILE A 78 -5.14 -1.87 6.64
C ILE A 78 -6.30 -2.72 7.12
N LYS A 79 -6.73 -3.65 6.27
CA LYS A 79 -7.77 -4.61 6.66
C LYS A 79 -7.30 -6.02 6.32
N GLU A 80 -7.41 -6.92 7.28
CA GLU A 80 -7.20 -8.33 6.99
C GLU A 80 -8.40 -8.81 6.18
N TRP A 81 -8.13 -9.47 5.06
CA TRP A 81 -9.17 -9.84 4.10
C TRP A 81 -9.27 -11.35 4.01
N ASN A 82 -10.37 -11.87 4.54
CA ASN A 82 -10.66 -13.31 4.46
C ASN A 82 -11.35 -13.61 3.14
N LEU A 83 -10.56 -13.78 2.10
CA LEU A 83 -11.08 -14.03 0.75
C LEU A 83 -11.84 -15.36 0.69
N LYS A 84 -12.94 -15.37 -0.04
CA LYS A 84 -13.78 -16.57 -0.19
C LYS A 84 -13.70 -17.14 -1.59
#